data_7b5432d2c34e7e446cd60b93935142eb
#
_entry.id   7b5432d2c34e7e446cd60b93935142eb
#
_cell.length_a   1.000
_cell.length_b   1.000
_cell.length_c   1.000
_cell.angle_alpha   90.00
_cell.angle_beta   90.00
_cell.angle_gamma   90.00
#
_symmetry.space_group_name_H-M   'P 1'
#
loop_
_entity.id
_entity.type
_entity.pdbx_description
1 polymer ?
#
loop_
_entity_poly.entity_id
_entity_poly.type
_entity_poly.pdbx_seq_one_letter_code
_entity_poly.pdbx_strand_id
1 'polypeptide(L)'
;MSFGRNPHVAKAQAAELKAQTAGDAGSYERAWRDAGRLWERAAERESDAKRRALYTANAERARTTADEPQVDASTASPSTDVDPEMN
;
A
#
# COMPACT_ATOMS: atom_id res chain seq x y z
N MET A 1 23.20 -9.38 -14.75
CA MET A 1 23.55 -9.43 -13.39
C MET A 1 22.70 -8.55 -12.52
N SER A 2 22.33 -9.05 -11.44
CA SER A 2 21.39 -8.30 -10.63
C SER A 2 21.97 -7.79 -9.36
N PHE A 3 23.14 -7.31 -9.44
CA PHE A 3 23.71 -6.74 -8.25
C PHE A 3 22.76 -5.80 -7.64
N GLY A 4 22.68 -5.84 -6.37
CA GLY A 4 21.86 -4.92 -5.68
C GLY A 4 20.38 -5.16 -5.82
N ARG A 5 19.98 -6.20 -6.53
CA ARG A 5 18.57 -6.51 -6.56
C ARG A 5 18.10 -6.82 -5.16
N ASN A 6 17.06 -6.16 -4.79
CA ASN A 6 16.51 -6.29 -3.44
C ASN A 6 15.28 -7.19 -3.52
N PRO A 7 15.37 -8.42 -2.96
CA PRO A 7 14.25 -9.35 -3.09
C PRO A 7 13.00 -8.84 -2.40
N HIS A 8 13.15 -7.96 -1.43
CA HIS A 8 11.98 -7.44 -0.73
C HIS A 8 11.17 -6.50 -1.62
N VAL A 9 11.82 -5.86 -2.61
CA VAL A 9 11.09 -5.02 -3.55
C VAL A 9 10.11 -5.86 -4.36
N ALA A 10 10.58 -6.97 -4.90
CA ALA A 10 9.71 -7.83 -5.69
C ALA A 10 8.56 -8.36 -4.85
N LYS A 11 8.85 -8.74 -3.61
CA LYS A 11 7.81 -9.24 -2.72
C LYS A 11 6.81 -8.16 -2.36
N ALA A 12 7.30 -6.94 -2.15
CA ALA A 12 6.41 -5.83 -1.84
C ALA A 12 5.50 -5.52 -3.01
N GLN A 13 6.05 -5.54 -4.22
CA GLN A 13 5.24 -5.29 -5.41
C GLN A 13 4.19 -6.38 -5.59
N ALA A 14 4.56 -7.62 -5.32
CA ALA A 14 3.59 -8.71 -5.40
C ALA A 14 2.49 -8.55 -4.37
N ALA A 15 2.84 -8.09 -3.17
CA ALA A 15 1.84 -7.85 -2.13
C ALA A 15 0.89 -6.73 -2.52
N GLU A 16 1.42 -5.67 -3.15
CA GLU A 16 0.57 -4.59 -3.63
C GLU A 16 -0.40 -5.07 -4.69
N LEU A 17 0.08 -5.90 -5.60
CA LEU A 17 -0.78 -6.45 -6.62
C LEU A 17 -1.88 -7.31 -6.00
N LYS A 18 -1.49 -8.11 -5.02
CA LYS A 18 -2.45 -8.92 -4.31
C LYS A 18 -3.52 -8.07 -3.64
N ALA A 19 -3.08 -6.94 -3.07
CA ALA A 19 -4.02 -6.03 -2.43
C ALA A 19 -4.99 -5.45 -3.46
N GLN A 20 -4.47 -5.08 -4.62
CA GLN A 20 -5.30 -4.48 -5.65
C GLN A 20 -6.33 -5.46 -6.19
N THR A 21 -6.06 -6.75 -6.10
CA THR A 21 -6.99 -7.76 -6.59
C THR A 21 -7.74 -8.47 -5.48
N ALA A 22 -7.62 -7.98 -4.25
CA ALA A 22 -8.28 -8.62 -3.12
C ALA A 22 -9.79 -8.53 -3.25
N GLY A 23 -10.45 -9.58 -2.85
CA GLY A 23 -11.90 -9.68 -3.00
C GLY A 23 -12.69 -9.13 -1.83
N ASP A 24 -12.04 -8.84 -0.71
CA ASP A 24 -12.76 -8.34 0.45
C ASP A 24 -11.86 -7.36 1.22
N ALA A 25 -12.48 -6.62 2.13
CA ALA A 25 -11.79 -5.57 2.86
C ALA A 25 -10.68 -6.12 3.75
N GLY A 26 -10.90 -7.26 4.36
CA GLY A 26 -9.90 -7.85 5.23
C GLY A 26 -8.65 -8.26 4.49
N SER A 27 -8.83 -8.90 3.36
CA SER A 27 -7.70 -9.30 2.53
C SER A 27 -6.97 -8.08 1.98
N TYR A 28 -7.72 -7.06 1.57
CA TYR A 28 -7.16 -5.81 1.08
C TYR A 28 -6.27 -5.18 2.14
N GLU A 29 -6.77 -5.05 3.34
CA GLU A 29 -6.03 -4.43 4.42
C GLU A 29 -4.77 -5.23 4.75
N ARG A 30 -4.90 -6.54 4.88
CA ARG A 30 -3.75 -7.37 5.22
C ARG A 30 -2.68 -7.30 4.16
N ALA A 31 -3.09 -7.30 2.89
CA ALA A 31 -2.12 -7.26 1.81
C ALA A 31 -1.38 -5.92 1.79
N TRP A 32 -2.07 -4.82 2.04
CA TRP A 32 -1.40 -3.52 2.08
C TRP A 32 -0.48 -3.41 3.29
N ARG A 33 -0.86 -3.94 4.44
CA ARG A 33 0.04 -3.95 5.60
C ARG A 33 1.27 -4.79 5.33
N ASP A 34 1.08 -5.90 4.65
CA ASP A 34 2.18 -6.76 4.27
C ASP A 34 3.12 -6.04 3.31
N ALA A 35 2.55 -5.35 2.33
CA ALA A 35 3.35 -4.57 1.40
C ALA A 35 4.17 -3.53 2.14
N GLY A 36 3.56 -2.85 3.10
CA GLY A 36 4.28 -1.85 3.89
C GLY A 36 5.46 -2.45 4.63
N ARG A 37 5.26 -3.61 5.24
CA ARG A 37 6.33 -4.29 5.94
C ARG A 37 7.46 -4.68 5.01
N LEU A 38 7.09 -5.17 3.84
CA LEU A 38 8.09 -5.57 2.85
C LEU A 38 8.84 -4.38 2.29
N TRP A 39 8.15 -3.26 2.08
CA TRP A 39 8.84 -2.04 1.66
C TRP A 39 9.80 -1.55 2.73
N GLU A 40 9.45 -1.68 4.00
CA GLU A 40 10.37 -1.31 5.08
C GLU A 40 11.61 -2.18 5.05
N ARG A 41 11.43 -3.47 4.82
CA ARG A 41 12.58 -4.35 4.71
C ARG A 41 13.43 -4.02 3.51
N ALA A 42 12.79 -3.65 2.41
CA ALA A 42 13.52 -3.22 1.24
C ALA A 42 14.36 -1.99 1.56
N ALA A 43 13.80 -1.04 2.29
CA ALA A 43 14.52 0.15 2.65
C ALA A 43 15.72 -0.17 3.55
N GLU A 44 15.54 -1.08 4.49
CA GLU A 44 16.62 -1.46 5.38
C GLU A 44 17.80 -2.09 4.66
N ARG A 45 17.51 -2.80 3.59
CA ARG A 45 18.54 -3.49 2.84
C ARG A 45 19.14 -2.65 1.74
N GLU A 46 18.58 -1.48 1.49
CA GLU A 46 19.03 -0.64 0.40
C GLU A 46 20.12 0.30 0.86
N SER A 47 21.25 0.29 0.19
CA SER A 47 22.35 1.18 0.55
C SER A 47 22.27 2.51 -0.17
N ASP A 48 21.55 2.60 -1.26
CA ASP A 48 21.42 3.86 -1.98
C ASP A 48 20.40 4.75 -1.27
N ALA A 49 20.81 5.95 -0.92
CA ALA A 49 19.97 6.83 -0.12
C ALA A 49 18.68 7.21 -0.82
N LYS A 50 18.75 7.43 -2.13
CA LYS A 50 17.55 7.81 -2.87
C LYS A 50 16.56 6.66 -2.93
N ARG A 51 17.05 5.47 -3.20
CA ARG A 51 16.16 4.32 -3.25
C ARG A 51 15.61 3.99 -1.89
N ARG A 52 16.43 4.15 -0.85
CA ARG A 52 15.94 3.91 0.51
C ARG A 52 14.79 4.84 0.84
N ALA A 53 14.94 6.13 0.48
CA ALA A 53 13.88 7.09 0.72
C ALA A 53 12.61 6.71 -0.05
N LEU A 54 12.77 6.25 -1.29
CA LEU A 54 11.65 5.82 -2.09
C LEU A 54 10.92 4.64 -1.43
N TYR A 55 11.70 3.65 -0.98
CA TYR A 55 11.07 2.47 -0.37
C TYR A 55 10.39 2.82 0.94
N THR A 56 10.99 3.74 1.71
CA THR A 56 10.36 4.21 2.93
C THR A 56 9.04 4.91 2.64
N ALA A 57 9.02 5.74 1.60
CA ALA A 57 7.80 6.42 1.21
C ALA A 57 6.74 5.43 0.75
N ASN A 58 7.17 4.39 0.01
CA ASN A 58 6.24 3.35 -0.41
C ASN A 58 5.65 2.62 0.78
N ALA A 59 6.47 2.37 1.80
CA ALA A 59 5.99 1.70 2.99
C ALA A 59 4.94 2.54 3.71
N GLU A 60 5.20 3.83 3.81
CA GLU A 60 4.25 4.71 4.48
C GLU A 60 2.95 4.81 3.70
N ARG A 61 3.05 4.89 2.39
CA ARG A 61 1.84 4.93 1.56
C ARG A 61 1.03 3.65 1.70
N ALA A 62 1.72 2.51 1.73
CA ALA A 62 1.02 1.24 1.88
C ALA A 62 0.30 1.17 3.22
N ARG A 63 0.95 1.62 4.28
CA ARG A 63 0.32 1.61 5.60
C ARG A 63 -0.87 2.56 5.67
N THR A 64 -0.71 3.74 5.07
CA THR A 64 -1.81 4.70 5.03
C THR A 64 -2.99 4.10 4.27
N THR A 65 -2.70 3.43 3.15
CA THR A 65 -3.75 2.79 2.37
C THR A 65 -4.44 1.70 3.19
N ALA A 66 -3.66 0.95 3.95
CA ALA A 66 -4.23 -0.10 4.79
C ALA A 66 -5.11 0.47 5.90
N ASP A 67 -4.74 1.63 6.42
CA ASP A 67 -5.48 2.26 7.49
C ASP A 67 -6.76 2.92 7.03
N GLU A 68 -6.84 3.28 5.76
CA GLU A 68 -8.04 3.89 5.24
C GLU A 68 -9.10 2.83 5.08
N PRO A 69 -10.32 3.10 5.50
CA PRO A 69 -11.37 2.13 5.28
C PRO A 69 -11.52 1.92 3.79
N GLN A 70 -11.61 0.68 3.40
CA GLN A 70 -11.88 0.41 2.02
C GLN A 70 -13.32 0.78 1.76
N VAL A 71 -13.49 1.76 0.95
CA VAL A 71 -14.82 2.24 0.63
C VAL A 71 -15.13 1.75 -0.76
N ASP A 72 -16.07 0.89 -0.87
CA ASP A 72 -16.44 0.45 -2.19
C ASP A 72 -17.22 1.57 -2.86
N ALA A 73 -17.46 1.41 -4.12
CA ALA A 73 -18.08 2.46 -4.90
C ALA A 73 -19.43 2.87 -4.34
N SER A 74 -20.10 1.98 -3.70
CA SER A 74 -21.43 2.28 -3.24
C SER A 74 -21.44 3.17 -2.02
N THR A 75 -20.37 3.18 -1.25
CA THR A 75 -20.35 4.01 -0.06
C THR A 75 -19.61 5.28 -0.28
N ALA A 76 -18.90 5.29 -1.28
CA ALA A 76 -18.16 6.48 -1.54
C ALA A 76 -19.04 7.65 -1.67
N SER A 77 -19.89 7.67 -1.33
CA SER A 77 -20.52 8.67 -1.43
C SER A 77 -20.93 9.52 -0.62
N PRO A 78 -20.72 9.15 -0.57
CA PRO A 78 -21.13 9.93 -0.29
C PRO A 78 -21.21 10.71 0.18
N SER A 79 -21.17 10.70 0.24
CA SER A 79 -21.32 11.25 0.38
C SER A 79 -21.43 11.94 0.63
N THR A 80 -21.50 12.10 0.68
CA THR A 80 -21.66 12.55 0.68
C THR A 80 -21.98 13.14 0.73
N ASP A 81 -22.10 13.32 0.79
CA ASP A 81 -22.49 13.67 0.66
C ASP A 81 -22.90 14.20 0.84
N VAL A 82 -23.11 14.56 1.04
CA VAL A 82 -23.61 14.96 1.04
C VAL A 82 -24.06 15.60 1.23
N ASP A 83 -24.45 15.97 1.28
CA ASP A 83 -24.99 16.51 1.31
C ASP A 83 -25.45 17.09 1.56
N PRO A 84 -25.82 17.42 1.60
CA PRO A 84 -26.35 18.03 1.70
C PRO A 84 -26.79 18.70 1.76
N GLU A 85 -26.92 18.83 1.55
CA GLU A 85 -27.26 19.11 1.35
C GLU A 85 -27.54 19.14 1.29
N MET A 86 -27.75 19.35 1.43
CA MET A 86 -27.94 19.09 1.26
C MET A 86 -28.20 18.92 1.28
N ASN A 87 -28.56 19.16 1.43
CA ASN A 87 -28.75 18.87 1.34
C ASN A 87 -28.67 18.83 1.34
#